data_e7364416af8efad4baa7e1ad7b06cbd1
#
_entry.id   e7364416af8efad4baa7e1ad7b06cbd1
#
_cell.length_a   1.000
_cell.length_b   1.000
_cell.length_c   1.000
_cell.angle_alpha   90.00
_cell.angle_beta   90.00
_cell.angle_gamma   90.00
#
_symmetry.space_group_name_H-M   'P 1'
#
loop_
_entity.id
_entity.type
_entity.pdbx_description
1 polymer ?
#
loop_
_entity_poly.entity_id
_entity_poly.type
_entity_poly.pdbx_seq_one_letter_code
_entity_poly.pdbx_strand_id
1 'polypeptide(L)'
;IEYLFNGSCTQREAEAYSQMKEKLYREYCQADTETFHLVKGAEAYFNALKEKGIPFTIASASIKENIDFFVKSFHLDQWINPEMIVYDDGSYEDKVAMYQQAAKNIAVPLKDCMIFEDAINGIQCAYTAGCRNIVIVDSSGKANELRHLPGVVNEIQDFEHLV
;
A
#
# COMPACT_ATOMS: atom_id res chain seq x y z
N ILE A 1 -1.18 16.16 -13.06
CA ILE A 1 -1.36 17.65 -12.94
C ILE A 1 -1.19 18.32 -14.29
N GLU A 2 -0.13 18.04 -15.06
CA GLU A 2 0.07 18.58 -16.41
C GLU A 2 -1.14 18.35 -17.33
N TYR A 3 -1.77 17.19 -17.23
CA TYR A 3 -2.98 16.87 -17.99
C TYR A 3 -4.17 17.77 -17.63
N LEU A 4 -4.34 18.13 -16.36
CA LEU A 4 -5.41 19.00 -15.90
C LEU A 4 -5.26 20.46 -16.40
N PHE A 5 -4.03 20.88 -16.71
CA PHE A 5 -3.72 22.22 -17.17
C PHE A 5 -3.38 22.27 -18.67
N ASN A 6 -3.67 21.21 -19.44
CA ASN A 6 -3.37 21.12 -20.88
C ASN A 6 -1.90 21.47 -21.22
N GLY A 7 -0.96 21.12 -20.36
CA GLY A 7 0.46 21.41 -20.55
C GLY A 7 0.88 22.87 -20.34
N SER A 8 -0.01 23.72 -19.81
CA SER A 8 0.28 25.15 -19.58
C SER A 8 0.81 25.49 -18.19
N CYS A 9 1.05 24.47 -17.36
CA CYS A 9 1.52 24.61 -15.99
C CYS A 9 3.06 24.56 -15.95
N THR A 10 3.68 25.46 -15.23
CA THR A 10 5.12 25.40 -14.95
C THR A 10 5.41 24.28 -13.94
N GLN A 11 6.63 23.75 -13.94
CA GLN A 11 7.05 22.71 -12.98
C GLN A 11 6.79 23.13 -11.52
N ARG A 12 7.10 24.39 -11.18
CA ARG A 12 6.86 24.95 -9.83
C ARG A 12 5.38 24.98 -9.46
N GLU A 13 4.50 25.31 -10.39
CA GLU A 13 3.06 25.27 -10.16
C GLU A 13 2.57 23.82 -10.02
N ALA A 14 3.05 22.90 -10.84
CA ALA A 14 2.74 21.48 -10.75
C ALA A 14 3.13 20.90 -9.36
N GLU A 15 4.32 21.22 -8.88
CA GLU A 15 4.79 20.83 -7.55
C GLU A 15 3.91 21.43 -6.45
N ALA A 16 3.57 22.73 -6.52
CA ALA A 16 2.71 23.38 -5.54
C ALA A 16 1.29 22.77 -5.49
N TYR A 17 0.70 22.46 -6.66
CA TYR A 17 -0.59 21.78 -6.73
C TYR A 17 -0.52 20.35 -6.21
N SER A 18 0.57 19.63 -6.47
CA SER A 18 0.78 18.29 -5.94
C SER A 18 0.82 18.30 -4.41
N GLN A 19 1.61 19.20 -3.82
CA GLN A 19 1.69 19.35 -2.36
C GLN A 19 0.34 19.74 -1.74
N MET A 20 -0.39 20.67 -2.38
CA MET A 20 -1.72 21.08 -1.94
C MET A 20 -2.71 19.91 -1.98
N LYS A 21 -2.70 19.12 -3.05
CA LYS A 21 -3.54 17.91 -3.20
C LYS A 21 -3.28 16.93 -2.06
N GLU A 22 -2.02 16.62 -1.77
CA GLU A 22 -1.67 15.67 -0.72
C GLU A 22 -2.01 16.21 0.68
N LYS A 23 -1.89 17.52 0.91
CA LYS A 23 -2.34 18.15 2.16
C LYS A 23 -3.86 18.02 2.33
N LEU A 24 -4.64 18.40 1.31
CA LEU A 24 -6.09 18.26 1.32
C LEU A 24 -6.54 16.82 1.52
N TYR A 25 -5.86 15.86 0.88
CA TYR A 25 -6.11 14.45 1.08
C TYR A 25 -6.03 14.06 2.57
N ARG A 26 -4.95 14.44 3.26
CA ARG A 26 -4.82 14.17 4.70
C ARG A 26 -5.87 14.87 5.56
N GLU A 27 -6.24 16.11 5.22
CA GLU A 27 -7.31 16.85 5.90
C GLU A 27 -8.66 16.15 5.73
N TYR A 28 -8.99 15.68 4.53
CA TYR A 28 -10.20 14.90 4.29
C TYR A 28 -10.20 13.57 5.03
N CYS A 29 -9.10 12.84 5.04
CA CYS A 29 -8.96 11.61 5.83
C CYS A 29 -9.24 11.88 7.32
N GLN A 30 -8.68 12.94 7.90
CA GLN A 30 -8.91 13.30 9.30
C GLN A 30 -10.37 13.70 9.61
N ALA A 31 -11.06 14.28 8.65
CA ALA A 31 -12.46 14.69 8.80
C ALA A 31 -13.43 13.51 8.64
N ASP A 32 -13.03 12.47 7.92
CA ASP A 32 -13.84 11.28 7.65
C ASP A 32 -13.63 10.22 8.74
N THR A 33 -14.40 10.30 9.80
CA THR A 33 -14.34 9.34 10.91
C THR A 33 -15.05 8.02 10.62
N GLU A 34 -15.80 7.93 9.52
CA GLU A 34 -16.56 6.73 9.16
C GLU A 34 -15.74 5.75 8.32
N THR A 35 -14.94 6.27 7.38
CA THR A 35 -14.18 5.41 6.45
C THR A 35 -12.67 5.45 6.66
N PHE A 36 -12.14 6.44 7.39
CA PHE A 36 -10.73 6.53 7.71
C PHE A 36 -10.34 5.65 8.89
N HIS A 37 -10.25 4.36 8.65
CA HIS A 37 -9.82 3.35 9.62
C HIS A 37 -9.07 2.22 8.90
N LEU A 38 -8.37 1.38 9.65
CA LEU A 38 -7.80 0.15 9.11
C LEU A 38 -8.93 -0.81 8.66
N VAL A 39 -8.63 -1.61 7.66
CA VAL A 39 -9.55 -2.68 7.23
C VAL A 39 -9.86 -3.57 8.44
N LYS A 40 -11.12 -3.96 8.56
CA LYS A 40 -11.62 -4.75 9.68
C LYS A 40 -10.75 -6.01 9.91
N GLY A 41 -10.39 -6.28 11.16
CA GLY A 41 -9.53 -7.40 11.53
C GLY A 41 -8.02 -7.19 11.30
N ALA A 42 -7.59 -6.09 10.66
CA ALA A 42 -6.17 -5.85 10.35
C ALA A 42 -5.29 -5.79 11.60
N GLU A 43 -5.74 -5.13 12.67
CA GLU A 43 -4.97 -5.07 13.93
C GLU A 43 -4.76 -6.44 14.57
N ALA A 44 -5.81 -7.27 14.60
CA ALA A 44 -5.72 -8.63 15.11
C ALA A 44 -4.77 -9.48 14.25
N TYR A 45 -4.83 -9.30 12.94
CA TYR A 45 -3.93 -9.97 12.00
C TYR A 45 -2.47 -9.55 12.21
N PHE A 46 -2.18 -8.25 12.35
CA PHE A 46 -0.84 -7.75 12.64
C PHE A 46 -0.29 -8.27 13.97
N ASN A 47 -1.14 -8.33 15.01
CA ASN A 47 -0.77 -8.93 16.28
C ASN A 47 -0.39 -10.41 16.12
N ALA A 48 -1.18 -11.18 15.39
CA ALA A 48 -0.92 -12.60 15.15
C ALA A 48 0.38 -12.82 14.35
N LEU A 49 0.66 -11.98 13.34
CA LEU A 49 1.92 -12.03 12.60
C LEU A 49 3.12 -11.76 13.54
N LYS A 50 3.00 -10.72 14.38
CA LYS A 50 4.04 -10.35 15.35
C LYS A 50 4.29 -11.46 16.36
N GLU A 51 3.25 -12.06 16.94
CA GLU A 51 3.33 -13.18 17.88
C GLU A 51 3.98 -14.42 17.26
N LYS A 52 3.69 -14.68 15.99
CA LYS A 52 4.28 -15.80 15.25
C LYS A 52 5.69 -15.50 14.71
N GLY A 53 6.19 -14.29 14.90
CA GLY A 53 7.49 -13.84 14.38
C GLY A 53 7.55 -13.79 12.86
N ILE A 54 6.40 -13.58 12.19
CA ILE A 54 6.31 -13.44 10.73
C ILE A 54 6.61 -11.99 10.38
N PRO A 55 7.71 -11.68 9.67
CA PRO A 55 8.05 -10.32 9.32
C PRO A 55 7.11 -9.78 8.24
N PHE A 56 6.73 -8.51 8.36
CA PHE A 56 5.90 -7.84 7.38
C PHE A 56 6.20 -6.34 7.32
N THR A 57 5.86 -5.72 6.21
CA THR A 57 6.01 -4.28 5.98
C THR A 57 4.98 -3.80 4.96
N ILE A 58 5.03 -2.52 4.64
CA ILE A 58 4.16 -1.86 3.67
C ILE A 58 5.01 -1.36 2.49
N ALA A 59 4.48 -1.51 1.28
CA ALA A 59 4.97 -0.84 0.08
C ALA A 59 3.82 -0.01 -0.52
N SER A 60 3.99 1.29 -0.59
CA SER A 60 2.96 2.23 -1.01
C SER A 60 3.50 3.25 -2.01
N ALA A 61 2.76 3.50 -3.08
CA ALA A 61 3.07 4.58 -4.03
C ALA A 61 2.68 5.98 -3.51
N SER A 62 2.41 6.12 -2.21
CA SER A 62 2.21 7.40 -1.55
C SER A 62 3.53 8.05 -1.17
N ILE A 63 3.51 9.38 -1.08
CA ILE A 63 4.66 10.17 -0.61
C ILE A 63 4.91 9.97 0.89
N LYS A 64 6.11 10.32 1.33
CA LYS A 64 6.54 10.16 2.74
C LYS A 64 5.58 10.80 3.74
N GLU A 65 5.11 12.00 3.49
CA GLU A 65 4.22 12.74 4.38
C GLU A 65 2.88 12.01 4.61
N ASN A 66 2.39 11.29 3.61
CA ASN A 66 1.19 10.47 3.76
C ASN A 66 1.49 9.20 4.57
N ILE A 67 2.65 8.59 4.37
CA ILE A 67 3.08 7.43 5.16
C ILE A 67 3.25 7.82 6.63
N ASP A 68 3.95 8.92 6.93
CA ASP A 68 4.10 9.42 8.29
C ASP A 68 2.73 9.72 8.94
N PHE A 69 1.81 10.26 8.16
CA PHE A 69 0.44 10.51 8.59
C PHE A 69 -0.29 9.20 8.93
N PHE A 70 -0.22 8.17 8.09
CA PHE A 70 -0.85 6.87 8.37
C PHE A 70 -0.21 6.14 9.55
N VAL A 71 1.12 6.14 9.63
CA VAL A 71 1.85 5.57 10.77
C VAL A 71 1.37 6.18 12.07
N LYS A 72 1.25 7.51 12.12
CA LYS A 72 0.78 8.22 13.30
C LYS A 72 -0.70 7.99 13.59
N SER A 73 -1.57 8.05 12.56
CA SER A 73 -3.02 7.95 12.74
C SER A 73 -3.46 6.56 13.19
N PHE A 74 -2.80 5.53 12.70
CA PHE A 74 -3.13 4.13 12.98
C PHE A 74 -2.15 3.44 13.93
N HIS A 75 -1.17 4.19 14.48
CA HIS A 75 -0.13 3.65 15.37
C HIS A 75 0.57 2.43 14.78
N LEU A 76 0.91 2.48 13.47
CA LEU A 76 1.49 1.33 12.77
C LEU A 76 2.88 0.96 13.29
N ASP A 77 3.56 1.88 13.95
CA ASP A 77 4.85 1.68 14.62
C ASP A 77 4.81 0.63 15.76
N GLN A 78 3.61 0.25 16.23
CA GLN A 78 3.44 -0.88 17.15
C GLN A 78 3.83 -2.22 16.51
N TRP A 79 3.68 -2.35 15.20
CA TRP A 79 3.84 -3.61 14.47
C TRP A 79 4.97 -3.56 13.45
N ILE A 80 5.17 -2.42 12.81
CA ILE A 80 6.12 -2.24 11.70
C ILE A 80 7.14 -1.17 12.10
N ASN A 81 8.43 -1.45 11.92
CA ASN A 81 9.43 -0.39 11.98
C ASN A 81 9.19 0.57 10.79
N PRO A 82 8.88 1.87 11.05
CA PRO A 82 8.60 2.83 9.98
C PRO A 82 9.72 2.95 8.94
N GLU A 83 10.99 2.71 9.31
CA GLU A 83 12.12 2.72 8.39
C GLU A 83 12.11 1.57 7.38
N MET A 84 11.32 0.52 7.63
CA MET A 84 11.15 -0.60 6.72
C MET A 84 10.04 -0.39 5.70
N ILE A 85 9.20 0.64 5.87
CA ILE A 85 8.12 0.97 4.95
C ILE A 85 8.73 1.54 3.67
N VAL A 86 8.31 1.02 2.53
CA VAL A 86 8.68 1.54 1.21
C VAL A 86 7.60 2.49 0.73
N TYR A 87 7.99 3.69 0.35
CA TYR A 87 7.12 4.76 -0.15
C TYR A 87 7.71 5.39 -1.41
N ASP A 88 6.92 6.17 -2.14
CA ASP A 88 7.39 6.88 -3.33
C ASP A 88 8.21 8.12 -2.91
N ASP A 89 9.53 7.99 -3.04
CA ASP A 89 10.50 9.07 -2.85
C ASP A 89 11.08 9.59 -4.18
N GLY A 90 10.52 9.13 -5.29
CA GLY A 90 10.98 9.45 -6.64
C GLY A 90 12.19 8.64 -7.11
N SER A 91 12.72 7.73 -6.30
CA SER A 91 13.86 6.88 -6.67
C SER A 91 13.45 5.58 -7.36
N TYR A 92 12.19 5.18 -7.23
CA TYR A 92 11.67 3.94 -7.81
C TYR A 92 11.11 4.21 -9.21
N GLU A 93 11.51 3.38 -10.17
CA GLU A 93 11.00 3.44 -11.53
C GLU A 93 9.52 3.02 -11.60
N ASP A 94 9.15 2.03 -10.78
CA ASP A 94 7.80 1.49 -10.73
C ASP A 94 7.51 0.75 -9.39
N LYS A 95 6.30 0.23 -9.27
CA LYS A 95 5.87 -0.55 -8.10
C LYS A 95 6.58 -1.92 -8.00
N VAL A 96 7.16 -2.42 -9.08
CA VAL A 96 7.96 -3.67 -9.08
C VAL A 96 9.19 -3.51 -8.19
N ALA A 97 9.95 -2.41 -8.42
CA ALA A 97 11.13 -2.08 -7.61
C ALA A 97 10.78 -1.87 -6.13
N MET A 98 9.61 -1.27 -5.86
CA MET A 98 9.13 -1.05 -4.49
C MET A 98 8.84 -2.37 -3.76
N TYR A 99 8.19 -3.35 -4.40
CA TYR A 99 7.98 -4.68 -3.80
C TYR A 99 9.28 -5.43 -3.56
N GLN A 100 10.23 -5.35 -4.50
CA GLN A 100 11.55 -5.95 -4.33
C GLN A 100 12.28 -5.35 -3.13
N GLN A 101 12.21 -4.02 -2.96
CA GLN A 101 12.82 -3.34 -1.82
C GLN A 101 12.11 -3.71 -0.50
N ALA A 102 10.78 -3.79 -0.48
CA ALA A 102 10.02 -4.18 0.70
C ALA A 102 10.39 -5.60 1.17
N ALA A 103 10.46 -6.55 0.24
CA ALA A 103 10.89 -7.93 0.54
C ALA A 103 12.33 -7.98 1.08
N LYS A 104 13.23 -7.16 0.53
CA LYS A 104 14.61 -7.02 1.02
C LYS A 104 14.64 -6.44 2.44
N ASN A 105 13.82 -5.43 2.74
CA ASN A 105 13.76 -4.81 4.06
C ASN A 105 13.37 -5.82 5.14
N ILE A 106 12.45 -6.74 4.85
CA ILE A 106 12.04 -7.80 5.78
C ILE A 106 12.89 -9.08 5.67
N ALA A 107 13.90 -9.08 4.82
CA ALA A 107 14.82 -10.21 4.58
C ALA A 107 14.11 -11.53 4.15
N VAL A 108 13.01 -11.43 3.38
CA VAL A 108 12.24 -12.55 2.85
C VAL A 108 12.26 -12.51 1.32
N PRO A 109 12.62 -13.59 0.61
CA PRO A 109 12.52 -13.61 -0.85
C PRO A 109 11.07 -13.40 -1.31
N LEU A 110 10.87 -12.61 -2.37
CA LEU A 110 9.53 -12.27 -2.86
C LEU A 110 8.66 -13.47 -3.23
N LYS A 111 9.27 -14.55 -3.71
CA LYS A 111 8.59 -15.81 -4.00
C LYS A 111 7.97 -16.47 -2.76
N ASP A 112 8.50 -16.15 -1.58
CA ASP A 112 8.07 -16.69 -0.28
C ASP A 112 7.20 -15.65 0.49
N CYS A 113 6.98 -14.46 -0.09
CA CYS A 113 6.09 -13.45 0.46
C CYS A 113 4.64 -13.68 0.03
N MET A 114 3.71 -13.23 0.87
CA MET A 114 2.32 -12.99 0.51
C MET A 114 2.11 -11.49 0.39
N ILE A 115 1.47 -11.04 -0.69
CA ILE A 115 1.15 -9.63 -0.92
C ILE A 115 -0.37 -9.46 -0.91
N PHE A 116 -0.85 -8.50 -0.15
CA PHE A 116 -2.25 -8.06 -0.13
C PHE A 116 -2.37 -6.80 -1.00
N GLU A 117 -3.25 -6.83 -1.98
CA GLU A 117 -3.45 -5.76 -2.97
C GLU A 117 -4.92 -5.63 -3.38
N ASP A 118 -5.32 -4.42 -3.80
CA ASP A 118 -6.68 -4.10 -4.21
C ASP A 118 -6.79 -3.63 -5.67
N ALA A 119 -5.67 -3.35 -6.32
CA ALA A 119 -5.61 -2.72 -7.64
C ALA A 119 -4.95 -3.62 -8.69
N ILE A 120 -5.48 -3.59 -9.93
CA ILE A 120 -4.93 -4.33 -11.09
C ILE A 120 -3.43 -4.08 -11.24
N ASN A 121 -3.02 -2.82 -11.24
CA ASN A 121 -1.61 -2.44 -11.43
C ASN A 121 -0.72 -3.01 -10.32
N GLY A 122 -1.18 -2.95 -9.07
CA GLY A 122 -0.44 -3.52 -7.93
C GLY A 122 -0.25 -5.02 -8.06
N ILE A 123 -1.31 -5.76 -8.42
CA ILE A 123 -1.26 -7.22 -8.65
C ILE A 123 -0.28 -7.56 -9.77
N GLN A 124 -0.36 -6.86 -10.91
CA GLN A 124 0.52 -7.09 -12.05
C GLN A 124 1.98 -6.80 -11.70
N CYS A 125 2.26 -5.71 -10.99
CA CYS A 125 3.60 -5.37 -10.52
C CYS A 125 4.13 -6.41 -9.51
N ALA A 126 3.30 -6.86 -8.56
CA ALA A 126 3.67 -7.90 -7.59
C ALA A 126 4.04 -9.21 -8.30
N TYR A 127 3.25 -9.63 -9.28
CA TYR A 127 3.56 -10.82 -10.09
C TYR A 127 4.86 -10.66 -10.88
N THR A 128 5.04 -9.50 -11.54
CA THR A 128 6.27 -9.18 -12.30
C THR A 128 7.50 -9.15 -11.40
N ALA A 129 7.36 -8.62 -10.17
CA ALA A 129 8.42 -8.62 -9.17
C ALA A 129 8.86 -10.02 -8.71
N GLY A 130 8.01 -11.03 -8.91
CA GLY A 130 8.30 -12.43 -8.57
C GLY A 130 7.40 -13.04 -7.49
N CYS A 131 6.46 -12.29 -6.93
CA CYS A 131 5.48 -12.85 -6.00
C CYS A 131 4.51 -13.80 -6.71
N ARG A 132 4.13 -14.88 -6.03
CA ARG A 132 3.19 -15.89 -6.55
C ARG A 132 2.03 -16.13 -5.58
N ASN A 133 2.00 -15.44 -4.45
CA ASN A 133 0.98 -15.54 -3.42
C ASN A 133 0.36 -14.15 -3.22
N ILE A 134 -0.54 -13.74 -4.12
CA ILE A 134 -1.21 -12.44 -4.08
C ILE A 134 -2.64 -12.66 -3.61
N VAL A 135 -3.03 -11.94 -2.57
CA VAL A 135 -4.39 -11.95 -2.02
C VAL A 135 -5.06 -10.62 -2.37
N ILE A 136 -6.22 -10.69 -3.00
CA ILE A 136 -7.03 -9.51 -3.29
C ILE A 136 -7.72 -9.07 -2.00
N VAL A 137 -7.60 -7.79 -1.65
CA VAL A 137 -8.45 -7.15 -0.63
C VAL A 137 -9.55 -6.39 -1.38
N ASP A 138 -10.76 -6.93 -1.40
CA ASP A 138 -11.87 -6.38 -2.19
C ASP A 138 -12.55 -5.19 -1.51
N SER A 139 -11.87 -4.06 -1.51
CA SER A 139 -12.39 -2.79 -0.98
C SER A 139 -13.42 -2.12 -1.90
N SER A 140 -13.52 -2.55 -3.16
CA SER A 140 -14.30 -1.86 -4.20
C SER A 140 -15.37 -2.73 -4.87
N GLY A 141 -15.56 -3.99 -4.46
CA GLY A 141 -16.48 -4.95 -5.08
C GLY A 141 -16.04 -5.42 -6.47
N LYS A 142 -14.76 -5.29 -6.82
CA LYS A 142 -14.19 -5.63 -8.13
C LYS A 142 -13.38 -6.92 -8.15
N ALA A 143 -13.41 -7.72 -7.10
CA ALA A 143 -12.63 -8.95 -7.01
C ALA A 143 -12.86 -9.89 -8.20
N ASN A 144 -14.08 -9.93 -8.74
CA ASN A 144 -14.40 -10.73 -9.92
C ASN A 144 -13.54 -10.41 -11.15
N GLU A 145 -13.12 -9.15 -11.30
CA GLU A 145 -12.26 -8.70 -12.40
C GLU A 145 -10.78 -9.03 -12.14
N LEU A 146 -10.40 -9.21 -10.87
CA LEU A 146 -9.02 -9.36 -10.43
C LEU A 146 -8.60 -10.82 -10.20
N ARG A 147 -9.54 -11.69 -9.84
CA ARG A 147 -9.23 -13.09 -9.44
C ARG A 147 -8.59 -13.94 -10.53
N HIS A 148 -8.67 -13.51 -11.79
CA HIS A 148 -8.06 -14.21 -12.92
C HIS A 148 -6.63 -13.76 -13.23
N LEU A 149 -6.14 -12.74 -12.52
CA LEU A 149 -4.80 -12.22 -12.74
C LEU A 149 -3.74 -13.23 -12.25
N PRO A 150 -2.60 -13.31 -12.94
CA PRO A 150 -1.53 -14.21 -12.55
C PRO A 150 -1.02 -13.96 -11.13
N GLY A 151 -0.78 -15.03 -10.38
CA GLY A 151 -0.28 -14.96 -9.01
C GLY A 151 -1.34 -14.75 -7.93
N VAL A 152 -2.58 -14.47 -8.31
CA VAL A 152 -3.70 -14.39 -7.36
C VAL A 152 -4.05 -15.78 -6.85
N VAL A 153 -4.04 -15.95 -5.53
CA VAL A 153 -4.31 -17.23 -4.85
C VAL A 153 -5.57 -17.20 -3.99
N ASN A 154 -6.00 -16.01 -3.58
CA ASN A 154 -7.18 -15.83 -2.73
C ASN A 154 -7.74 -14.41 -2.86
N GLU A 155 -8.96 -14.23 -2.35
CA GLU A 155 -9.59 -12.92 -2.14
C GLU A 155 -10.20 -12.86 -0.75
N ILE A 156 -10.17 -11.68 -0.16
CA ILE A 156 -10.77 -11.37 1.14
C ILE A 156 -11.50 -10.03 1.05
N GLN A 157 -12.51 -9.83 1.88
CA GLN A 157 -13.13 -8.52 2.08
C GLN A 157 -12.50 -7.78 3.26
N ASP A 158 -12.07 -8.54 4.26
CA ASP A 158 -11.41 -8.06 5.47
C ASP A 158 -10.48 -9.15 6.06
N PHE A 159 -9.88 -8.87 7.21
CA PHE A 159 -8.92 -9.74 7.88
C PHE A 159 -9.52 -10.55 9.05
N GLU A 160 -10.85 -10.46 9.31
CA GLU A 160 -11.45 -11.06 10.52
C GLU A 160 -11.25 -12.57 10.63
N HIS A 161 -11.15 -13.28 9.54
CA HIS A 161 -11.06 -14.76 9.54
C HIS A 161 -9.68 -15.30 9.18
N LEU A 162 -8.66 -14.44 9.20
CA LEU A 162 -7.27 -14.83 8.89
C LEU A 162 -6.45 -15.16 10.13
N VAL A 163 -7.03 -15.07 11.33
CA VAL A 163 -6.36 -15.31 12.61
C VAL A 163 -6.87 -16.59 13.24
#